data_327fd8519b1145bb3435428084929103
#
_entry.id   327fd8519b1145bb3435428084929103
#
_cell.length_a   1.000
_cell.length_b   1.000
_cell.length_c   1.000
_cell.angle_alpha   90.00
_cell.angle_beta   90.00
_cell.angle_gamma   90.00
#
_symmetry.space_group_name_H-M   'P 1'
#
loop_
_entity.id
_entity.type
_entity.pdbx_description
1 polymer ?
#
loop_
_entity_poly.entity_id
_entity_poly.type
_entity_poly.pdbx_seq_one_letter_code
_entity_poly.pdbx_strand_id
1 'polypeptide(L)'
;MTQHKHIGSSLDDLLESDGTLEQVEAEALKRVIVWQIEQAMGQTGVNKSQLAQRMHTSRTVVNRLLDEKDTGVTITTLVKAGRALGMTWTLQADDDDGSPRAA
;
A
#
# COMPACT_ATOMS: atom_id res chain seq x y z
N MET A 1 12.11 -22.31 17.06
CA MET A 1 12.06 -21.68 16.85
C MET A 1 12.12 -21.44 16.70
N THR A 2 12.18 -21.55 16.34
CA THR A 2 12.23 -20.82 15.95
C THR A 2 12.12 -20.81 15.66
N GLN A 3 12.03 -20.85 15.48
CA GLN A 3 12.01 -20.39 15.05
C GLN A 3 11.94 -20.42 14.83
N HIS A 4 11.94 -20.81 14.82
CA HIS A 4 12.06 -20.39 14.42
C HIS A 4 12.27 -20.93 14.07
N LYS A 5 12.47 -21.46 14.26
CA LYS A 5 12.72 -21.53 13.75
C LYS A 5 12.60 -22.11 13.28
N HIS A 6 12.40 -22.42 12.90
CA HIS A 6 12.33 -22.39 12.33
C HIS A 6 12.11 -22.67 11.87
N ILE A 7 11.86 -22.64 11.89
CA ILE A 7 12.07 -22.58 11.31
C ILE A 7 12.74 -22.38 11.06
N GLY A 8 12.30 -22.75 11.14
CA GLY A 8 13.11 -22.12 10.99
C GLY A 8 14.00 -21.50 10.05
N SER A 9 14.84 -22.13 9.53
CA SER A 9 15.77 -21.44 8.69
C SER A 9 15.11 -20.91 7.44
N SER A 10 14.06 -21.53 6.97
CA SER A 10 13.43 -21.02 5.77
C SER A 10 12.80 -19.64 6.01
N LEU A 11 12.32 -19.43 7.19
CA LEU A 11 11.81 -18.12 7.53
C LEU A 11 12.95 -17.11 7.59
N ASP A 12 14.07 -17.51 8.16
CA ASP A 12 15.20 -16.62 8.21
C ASP A 12 15.70 -16.27 6.83
N ASP A 13 15.73 -17.25 5.94
CA ASP A 13 16.15 -16.98 4.58
C ASP A 13 15.23 -15.98 3.90
N LEU A 14 13.95 -16.12 4.12
CA LEU A 14 13.00 -15.20 3.55
C LEU A 14 13.25 -13.79 4.05
N LEU A 15 13.47 -13.66 5.34
CA LEU A 15 13.68 -12.35 5.92
C LEU A 15 14.98 -11.74 5.46
N GLU A 16 15.97 -12.56 5.23
CA GLU A 16 17.27 -12.04 4.80
C GLU A 16 17.26 -11.63 3.34
N SER A 17 16.55 -12.36 2.52
CA SER A 17 16.66 -12.10 1.09
C SER A 17 15.91 -10.83 0.73
N ASP A 18 14.67 -10.72 1.09
CA ASP A 18 13.91 -9.51 0.78
C ASP A 18 12.68 -9.45 1.61
N GLY A 19 12.52 -10.42 2.46
CA GLY A 19 11.29 -10.52 3.18
C GLY A 19 11.41 -10.00 4.57
N THR A 20 11.94 -8.83 4.75
CA THR A 20 11.90 -8.24 6.07
C THR A 20 10.45 -8.06 6.47
N LEU A 21 10.20 -8.04 7.77
CA LEU A 21 8.86 -7.79 8.25
C LEU A 21 8.32 -6.46 7.74
N GLU A 22 9.18 -5.46 7.71
CA GLU A 22 8.76 -4.16 7.22
C GLU A 22 8.36 -4.23 5.76
N GLN A 23 9.09 -4.99 4.95
CA GLN A 23 8.74 -5.12 3.55
C GLN A 23 7.43 -5.86 3.39
N VAL A 24 7.23 -6.91 4.16
CA VAL A 24 5.98 -7.67 4.10
C VAL A 24 4.80 -6.80 4.50
N GLU A 25 4.97 -6.03 5.56
CA GLU A 25 3.91 -5.15 6.01
C GLU A 25 3.65 -4.03 5.02
N ALA A 26 4.70 -3.52 4.37
CA ALA A 26 4.53 -2.50 3.36
C ALA A 26 3.74 -3.02 2.18
N GLU A 27 4.00 -4.25 1.77
CA GLU A 27 3.24 -4.83 0.66
C GLU A 27 1.81 -5.08 1.05
N ALA A 28 1.56 -5.49 2.28
CA ALA A 28 0.20 -5.67 2.75
C ALA A 28 -0.55 -4.34 2.75
N LEU A 29 0.10 -3.28 3.20
CA LEU A 29 -0.50 -1.96 3.19
C LEU A 29 -0.74 -1.49 1.76
N LYS A 30 0.22 -1.73 0.86
CA LYS A 30 0.05 -1.33 -0.53
C LYS A 30 -1.14 -2.04 -1.15
N ARG A 31 -1.37 -3.30 -0.77
CA ARG A 31 -2.52 -4.04 -1.27
C ARG A 31 -3.83 -3.36 -0.87
N VAL A 32 -3.90 -2.88 0.36
CA VAL A 32 -5.08 -2.16 0.83
C VAL A 32 -5.24 -0.86 0.04
N ILE A 33 -4.14 -0.15 -0.17
CA ILE A 33 -4.18 1.11 -0.92
C ILE A 33 -4.68 0.87 -2.34
N VAL A 34 -4.15 -0.14 -3.01
CA VAL A 34 -4.56 -0.47 -4.37
C VAL A 34 -6.05 -0.80 -4.40
N TRP A 35 -6.50 -1.59 -3.44
CA TRP A 35 -7.90 -1.98 -3.39
C TRP A 35 -8.80 -0.74 -3.25
N GLN A 36 -8.43 0.17 -2.38
CA GLN A 36 -9.23 1.38 -2.18
C GLN A 36 -9.25 2.26 -3.42
N ILE A 37 -8.11 2.37 -4.09
CA ILE A 37 -8.06 3.15 -5.33
C ILE A 37 -8.94 2.51 -6.39
N GLU A 38 -8.87 1.19 -6.54
CA GLU A 38 -9.67 0.50 -7.54
C GLU A 38 -11.15 0.61 -7.25
N GLN A 39 -11.53 0.55 -5.98
CA GLN A 39 -12.93 0.76 -5.61
C GLN A 39 -13.39 2.15 -6.01
N ALA A 40 -12.58 3.16 -5.73
CA ALA A 40 -12.94 4.52 -6.08
C ALA A 40 -13.00 4.70 -7.60
N MET A 41 -12.09 4.07 -8.34
CA MET A 41 -12.11 4.13 -9.79
C MET A 41 -13.41 3.52 -10.33
N GLY A 42 -13.83 2.41 -9.77
CA GLY A 42 -15.07 1.77 -10.21
C GLY A 42 -16.28 2.63 -9.90
N GLN A 43 -16.30 3.27 -8.76
CA GLN A 43 -17.44 4.10 -8.38
C GLN A 43 -17.53 5.37 -9.20
N THR A 44 -16.39 5.92 -9.61
CA THR A 44 -16.39 7.16 -10.37
C THR A 44 -16.32 6.93 -11.86
N GLY A 45 -16.14 5.68 -12.30
CA GLY A 45 -16.04 5.39 -13.72
C GLY A 45 -14.76 5.88 -14.36
N VAL A 46 -13.71 5.98 -13.58
CA VAL A 46 -12.41 6.50 -14.05
C VAL A 46 -11.51 5.33 -14.39
N ASN A 47 -10.95 5.32 -15.60
CA ASN A 47 -9.97 4.29 -15.96
C ASN A 47 -8.56 4.81 -15.71
N LYS A 48 -7.56 3.95 -15.99
CA LYS A 48 -6.17 4.31 -15.70
C LYS A 48 -5.72 5.55 -16.47
N SER A 49 -6.10 5.64 -17.72
CA SER A 49 -5.71 6.80 -18.53
C SER A 49 -6.33 8.08 -17.99
N GLN A 50 -7.59 8.01 -17.60
CA GLN A 50 -8.25 9.17 -17.03
C GLN A 50 -7.66 9.54 -15.69
N LEU A 51 -7.29 8.53 -14.90
CA LEU A 51 -6.66 8.81 -13.62
C LEU A 51 -5.32 9.50 -13.82
N ALA A 52 -4.53 9.05 -14.80
CA ALA A 52 -3.26 9.70 -15.09
C ALA A 52 -3.46 11.15 -15.47
N GLN A 53 -4.48 11.43 -16.27
CA GLN A 53 -4.77 12.80 -16.65
C GLN A 53 -5.17 13.65 -15.46
N ARG A 54 -6.01 13.11 -14.60
CA ARG A 54 -6.46 13.86 -13.43
C ARG A 54 -5.33 14.09 -12.43
N MET A 55 -4.38 13.17 -12.37
CA MET A 55 -3.23 13.31 -11.51
C MET A 55 -2.13 14.14 -12.14
N HIS A 56 -2.28 14.53 -13.40
CA HIS A 56 -1.25 15.25 -14.14
C HIS A 56 0.03 14.46 -14.19
N THR A 57 -0.09 13.18 -14.53
CA THR A 57 1.08 12.30 -14.55
C THR A 57 0.92 11.30 -15.70
N SER A 58 1.89 10.41 -15.84
CA SER A 58 1.87 9.44 -16.92
C SER A 58 1.15 8.18 -16.49
N ARG A 59 0.73 7.40 -17.47
CA ARG A 59 0.10 6.12 -17.19
C ARG A 59 1.06 5.16 -16.51
N THR A 60 2.36 5.31 -16.79
CA THR A 60 3.36 4.50 -16.11
C THR A 60 3.30 4.72 -14.60
N VAL A 61 3.14 5.97 -14.17
CA VAL A 61 3.03 6.26 -12.75
C VAL A 61 1.78 5.60 -12.17
N VAL A 62 0.67 5.65 -12.90
CA VAL A 62 -0.56 5.01 -12.44
C VAL A 62 -0.39 3.50 -12.36
N ASN A 63 0.27 2.90 -13.34
CA ASN A 63 0.52 1.47 -13.29
C ASN A 63 1.34 1.07 -12.07
N ARG A 64 2.35 1.88 -11.73
CA ARG A 64 3.15 1.61 -10.53
C ARG A 64 2.34 1.83 -9.26
N LEU A 65 1.50 2.85 -9.27
CA LEU A 65 0.64 3.11 -8.13
C LEU A 65 -0.27 1.92 -7.84
N LEU A 66 -0.74 1.26 -8.88
CA LEU A 66 -1.67 0.13 -8.73
C LEU A 66 -0.96 -1.22 -8.66
N ASP A 67 0.36 -1.22 -8.61
CA ASP A 67 1.13 -2.45 -8.48
C ASP A 67 1.32 -2.73 -6.99
N GLU A 68 0.76 -3.82 -6.53
CA GLU A 68 0.80 -4.17 -5.11
C GLU A 68 2.21 -4.43 -4.61
N LYS A 69 3.12 -4.71 -5.50
CA LYS A 69 4.50 -4.97 -5.10
C LYS A 69 5.37 -3.73 -5.07
N ASP A 70 4.88 -2.63 -5.60
CA ASP A 70 5.63 -1.40 -5.62
C ASP A 70 5.31 -0.59 -4.37
N THR A 71 6.14 -0.75 -3.36
CA THR A 71 5.92 -0.07 -2.08
C THR A 71 6.63 1.27 -2.01
N GLY A 72 7.23 1.71 -3.11
CA GLY A 72 7.93 2.98 -3.12
C GLY A 72 7.07 4.18 -3.46
N VAL A 73 5.76 4.04 -3.39
CA VAL A 73 4.86 5.15 -3.69
C VAL A 73 5.05 6.25 -2.64
N THR A 74 4.98 7.49 -3.08
CA THR A 74 5.16 8.62 -2.18
C THR A 74 3.81 9.11 -1.69
N ILE A 75 3.85 9.80 -0.56
CA ILE A 75 2.65 10.41 0.00
C ILE A 75 2.05 11.39 -0.99
N THR A 76 2.91 12.14 -1.70
CA THR A 76 2.42 13.09 -2.69
C THR A 76 1.61 12.38 -3.77
N THR A 77 2.08 11.23 -4.24
CA THR A 77 1.35 10.48 -5.25
C THR A 77 0.00 10.01 -4.72
N LEU A 78 -0.03 9.54 -3.47
CA LEU A 78 -1.30 9.14 -2.86
C LEU A 78 -2.27 10.31 -2.77
N VAL A 79 -1.78 11.47 -2.39
CA VAL A 79 -2.63 12.65 -2.30
C VAL A 79 -3.18 13.02 -3.68
N LYS A 80 -2.34 12.96 -4.70
CA LYS A 80 -2.81 13.25 -6.06
C LYS A 80 -3.91 12.27 -6.49
N ALA A 81 -3.72 10.99 -6.20
CA ALA A 81 -4.73 10.00 -6.55
C ALA A 81 -6.03 10.26 -5.79
N GLY A 82 -5.91 10.59 -4.51
CA GLY A 82 -7.09 10.87 -3.71
C GLY A 82 -7.87 12.05 -4.26
N ARG A 83 -7.18 13.13 -4.58
CA ARG A 83 -7.86 14.29 -5.12
C ARG A 83 -8.51 13.99 -6.46
N ALA A 84 -7.85 13.18 -7.27
CA ALA A 84 -8.39 12.81 -8.57
C ALA A 84 -9.66 11.97 -8.47
N LEU A 85 -9.78 11.21 -7.39
CA LEU A 85 -10.89 10.28 -7.20
C LEU A 85 -11.90 10.73 -6.14
N GLY A 86 -11.65 11.87 -5.53
CA GLY A 86 -12.57 12.38 -4.51
C GLY A 86 -12.45 11.66 -3.18
N MET A 87 -11.31 11.08 -2.89
CA MET A 87 -11.11 10.38 -1.62
C MET A 87 -10.04 11.07 -0.81
N THR A 88 -10.05 10.83 0.48
CA THR A 88 -9.07 11.38 1.40
C THR A 88 -8.40 10.25 2.15
N TRP A 89 -7.09 10.30 2.23
CA TRP A 89 -6.34 9.29 2.95
C TRP A 89 -6.19 9.69 4.40
N THR A 90 -6.39 8.73 5.28
CA THR A 90 -6.07 8.92 6.68
C THR A 90 -5.37 7.67 7.17
N LEU A 91 -4.49 7.84 8.11
CA LEU A 91 -3.80 6.73 8.73
C LEU A 91 -4.24 6.62 10.16
N GLN A 92 -4.46 5.40 10.57
CA GLN A 92 -4.85 5.13 11.93
C GLN A 92 -3.91 4.08 12.48
N ALA A 93 -3.29 4.39 13.60
CA ALA A 93 -2.38 3.45 14.20
C ALA A 93 -3.13 2.24 14.71
N ASP A 94 -2.49 1.09 14.58
CA ASP A 94 -3.09 -0.14 15.05
C ASP A 94 -3.06 -0.15 16.56
N ASP A 95 -4.19 -0.39 17.16
CA ASP A 95 -4.34 -0.36 18.59
C ASP A 95 -4.86 -1.69 19.10
N ASP A 96 -4.41 -2.73 18.48
CA ASP A 96 -4.98 -4.05 18.70
C ASP A 96 -4.70 -4.60 20.07
N ASP A 97 -3.73 -4.08 20.77
CA ASP A 97 -3.47 -4.55 22.11
C ASP A 97 -4.35 -3.86 23.13
N GLY A 98 -5.22 -3.01 22.68
CA GLY A 98 -6.11 -2.32 23.58
C GLY A 98 -5.45 -1.21 24.34
N SER A 99 -4.21 -0.96 24.08
CA SER A 99 -3.54 0.09 24.79
C SER A 99 -4.13 1.40 24.35
N PRO A 100 -4.51 2.21 25.27
CA PRO A 100 -5.17 3.46 24.95
C PRO A 100 -4.14 4.45 24.53
N ARG A 101 -3.72 4.36 23.36
CA ARG A 101 -2.69 5.20 22.94
C ARG A 101 -2.98 6.58 23.16
N ALA A 102 -4.13 6.93 23.23
CA ALA A 102 -4.38 8.29 23.47
C ALA A 102 -4.41 8.63 24.89
N ALA A 103 -4.24 7.69 25.63
CA ALA A 103 -4.38 7.93 27.05
C ALA A 103 -3.75 9.20 27.43
#